data_e3aa704825dc1286ec71524eac2e4b9f
#
_entry.id   e3aa704825dc1286ec71524eac2e4b9f
#
_cell.length_a   1.000
_cell.length_b   1.000
_cell.length_c   1.000
_cell.angle_alpha   90.00
_cell.angle_beta   90.00
_cell.angle_gamma   90.00
#
_symmetry.space_group_name_H-M   'P 1'
#
loop_
_entity.id
_entity.type
_entity.pdbx_description
1 polymer ?
#
loop_
_entity_poly.entity_id
_entity_poly.type
_entity_poly.pdbx_seq_one_letter_code
_entity_poly.pdbx_strand_id
1 'polypeptide(L)'
;MRMSSSFHLAIPAGDLKKAEAFYTNILGCKTGNREDGKWVDIDFWGNELTLHQTSMKLPRERHDVDMGQVPVPHFGVHLKKDVFNKIKANIEANKINYIDK
;
A
#
# COMPACT_ATOMS: atom_id res chain seq x y z
N MET A 1 -6.25 -11.23 -13.52
CA MET A 1 -5.44 -11.24 -14.75
C MET A 1 -4.47 -10.06 -14.75
N ARG A 2 -3.26 -10.34 -15.14
CA ARG A 2 -2.23 -9.30 -15.17
C ARG A 2 -2.33 -8.48 -16.45
N MET A 3 -2.15 -7.18 -16.35
CA MET A 3 -2.07 -6.30 -17.50
C MET A 3 -0.85 -6.64 -18.35
N SER A 4 -0.88 -6.34 -19.66
CA SER A 4 0.26 -6.58 -20.54
C SER A 4 1.48 -5.76 -20.14
N SER A 5 1.27 -4.61 -19.49
CA SER A 5 2.35 -3.77 -18.95
C SER A 5 2.04 -3.44 -17.52
N SER A 6 2.90 -3.91 -16.60
CA SER A 6 2.78 -3.59 -15.19
C SER A 6 4.18 -3.53 -14.60
N PHE A 7 4.32 -2.84 -13.48
CA PHE A 7 5.61 -2.84 -12.83
C PHE A 7 5.56 -3.69 -11.56
N HIS A 8 6.74 -4.03 -11.08
CA HIS A 8 6.92 -4.80 -9.88
C HIS A 8 7.71 -3.98 -8.87
N LEU A 9 7.26 -3.97 -7.63
CA LEU A 9 7.93 -3.26 -6.55
C LEU A 9 7.95 -4.15 -5.32
N ALA A 10 9.12 -4.32 -4.74
CA ALA A 10 9.28 -5.04 -3.47
C ALA A 10 9.66 -4.04 -2.38
N ILE A 11 8.97 -4.08 -1.26
CA ILE A 11 9.20 -3.13 -0.17
C ILE A 11 9.33 -3.86 1.17
N PRO A 12 10.12 -3.29 2.09
CA PRO A 12 10.09 -3.75 3.48
C PRO A 12 8.75 -3.30 4.09
N ALA A 13 8.05 -4.22 4.71
CA ALA A 13 6.70 -3.96 5.20
C ALA A 13 6.58 -3.99 6.73
N GLY A 14 7.66 -4.27 7.44
CA GLY A 14 7.59 -4.43 8.88
C GLY A 14 6.85 -5.71 9.25
N ASP A 15 5.80 -5.57 10.05
CA ASP A 15 4.95 -6.72 10.40
C ASP A 15 4.10 -7.11 9.18
N LEU A 16 4.41 -8.25 8.60
CA LEU A 16 3.78 -8.69 7.36
C LEU A 16 2.27 -8.87 7.48
N LYS A 17 1.80 -9.44 8.60
CA LYS A 17 0.37 -9.66 8.79
C LYS A 17 -0.40 -8.35 8.85
N LYS A 18 0.15 -7.34 9.52
CA LYS A 18 -0.47 -6.02 9.60
C LYS A 18 -0.49 -5.34 8.24
N ALA A 19 0.62 -5.42 7.51
CA ALA A 19 0.71 -4.83 6.19
C ALA A 19 -0.27 -5.50 5.22
N GLU A 20 -0.30 -6.82 5.21
CA GLU A 20 -1.23 -7.55 4.35
C GLU A 20 -2.68 -7.19 4.68
N ALA A 21 -3.03 -7.11 5.96
CA ALA A 21 -4.39 -6.75 6.38
C ALA A 21 -4.76 -5.35 5.88
N PHE A 22 -3.84 -4.42 5.91
CA PHE A 22 -4.09 -3.08 5.39
C PHE A 22 -4.41 -3.11 3.90
N TYR A 23 -3.55 -3.77 3.11
CA TYR A 23 -3.75 -3.80 1.66
C TYR A 23 -4.99 -4.56 1.24
N THR A 24 -5.35 -5.63 1.96
CA THR A 24 -6.51 -6.45 1.60
C THR A 24 -7.81 -5.94 2.19
N ASN A 25 -7.84 -5.66 3.50
CA ASN A 25 -9.08 -5.29 4.19
C ASN A 25 -9.44 -3.82 3.99
N ILE A 26 -8.45 -2.94 3.96
CA ILE A 26 -8.70 -1.49 3.84
C ILE A 26 -8.72 -1.07 2.38
N LEU A 27 -7.71 -1.45 1.61
CA LEU A 27 -7.60 -1.05 0.21
C LEU A 27 -8.34 -1.97 -0.76
N GLY A 28 -8.70 -3.17 -0.32
CA GLY A 28 -9.46 -4.11 -1.16
C GLY A 28 -8.62 -4.85 -2.20
N CYS A 29 -7.30 -4.86 -2.05
CA CYS A 29 -6.43 -5.58 -2.97
C CYS A 29 -6.48 -7.08 -2.71
N LYS A 30 -6.14 -7.87 -3.71
CA LYS A 30 -6.05 -9.33 -3.58
C LYS A 30 -4.62 -9.76 -3.41
N THR A 31 -4.43 -10.89 -2.76
CA THR A 31 -3.09 -11.48 -2.61
C THR A 31 -2.79 -12.42 -3.76
N GLY A 32 -1.51 -12.61 -4.04
CA GLY A 32 -1.01 -13.58 -5.00
C GLY A 32 -0.18 -14.65 -4.30
N ASN A 33 1.01 -14.91 -4.83
CA ASN A 33 1.90 -15.89 -4.24
C ASN A 33 2.47 -15.41 -2.92
N ARG A 34 2.92 -16.35 -2.10
CA ARG A 34 3.48 -16.03 -0.79
C ARG A 34 4.45 -17.10 -0.31
N GLU A 35 5.29 -16.69 0.62
CA GLU A 35 6.00 -17.60 1.50
C GLU A 35 5.71 -17.13 2.92
N ASP A 36 4.95 -17.93 3.65
CA ASP A 36 4.43 -17.54 4.98
C ASP A 36 5.55 -17.07 5.91
N GLY A 37 5.29 -15.95 6.58
CA GLY A 37 6.24 -15.35 7.49
C GLY A 37 7.36 -14.58 6.83
N LYS A 38 7.46 -14.60 5.50
CA LYS A 38 8.56 -13.95 4.78
C LYS A 38 8.07 -12.86 3.83
N TRP A 39 7.18 -13.20 2.91
CA TRP A 39 6.70 -12.23 1.94
C TRP A 39 5.34 -12.65 1.37
N VAL A 40 4.63 -11.67 0.80
CA VAL A 40 3.38 -11.89 0.07
C VAL A 40 3.29 -10.90 -1.08
N ASP A 41 2.80 -11.39 -2.22
CA ASP A 41 2.50 -10.53 -3.37
C ASP A 41 1.10 -9.97 -3.23
N ILE A 42 0.97 -8.70 -3.55
CA ILE A 42 -0.33 -7.99 -3.58
C ILE A 42 -0.58 -7.57 -5.03
N ASP A 43 -1.78 -7.83 -5.51
CA ASP A 43 -2.22 -7.26 -6.79
C ASP A 43 -2.65 -5.82 -6.52
N PHE A 44 -1.74 -4.88 -6.81
CA PHE A 44 -1.94 -3.46 -6.53
C PHE A 44 -2.38 -2.78 -7.83
N TRP A 45 -3.69 -2.88 -8.10
CA TRP A 45 -4.31 -2.36 -9.32
C TRP A 45 -3.57 -2.78 -10.58
N GLY A 46 -3.29 -4.08 -10.69
CA GLY A 46 -2.63 -4.66 -11.86
C GLY A 46 -1.11 -4.68 -11.78
N ASN A 47 -0.52 -4.08 -10.74
CA ASN A 47 0.92 -4.11 -10.52
C ASN A 47 1.25 -5.09 -9.41
N GLU A 48 2.44 -5.69 -9.46
CA GLU A 48 2.86 -6.65 -8.45
C GLU A 48 3.62 -5.92 -7.35
N LEU A 49 3.02 -5.86 -6.17
CA LEU A 49 3.64 -5.27 -4.99
C LEU A 49 3.98 -6.39 -4.02
N THR A 50 5.27 -6.62 -3.78
CA THR A 50 5.70 -7.67 -2.86
C THR A 50 6.03 -7.05 -1.51
N LEU A 51 5.35 -7.51 -0.47
CA LEU A 51 5.57 -7.08 0.90
C LEU A 51 6.50 -8.08 1.58
N HIS A 52 7.61 -7.59 2.15
CA HIS A 52 8.56 -8.43 2.87
C HIS A 52 8.49 -8.17 4.36
N GLN A 53 8.44 -9.24 5.13
CA GLN A 53 8.56 -9.18 6.59
C GLN A 53 9.94 -8.63 6.94
N THR A 54 9.98 -7.58 7.75
CA THR A 54 11.24 -7.02 8.20
C THR A 54 11.14 -6.60 9.66
N SER A 55 12.29 -6.59 10.35
CA SER A 55 12.38 -6.04 11.71
C SER A 55 12.84 -4.60 11.71
N MET A 56 13.28 -4.08 10.55
CA MET A 56 13.73 -2.70 10.42
C MET A 56 12.55 -1.75 10.45
N LYS A 57 12.74 -0.59 11.10
CA LYS A 57 11.80 0.49 10.98
C LYS A 57 11.92 1.13 9.60
N LEU A 58 10.80 1.54 9.04
CA LEU A 58 10.80 2.23 7.77
C LEU A 58 11.37 3.63 7.92
N PRO A 59 11.97 4.19 6.85
CA PRO A 59 12.47 5.57 6.89
C PRO A 59 11.36 6.55 7.23
N ARG A 60 11.71 7.59 7.98
CA ARG A 60 10.76 8.62 8.40
C ARG A 60 11.08 9.99 7.82
N GLU A 61 11.96 10.03 6.84
CA GLU A 61 12.27 11.30 6.20
C GLU A 61 11.04 11.82 5.47
N ARG A 62 10.79 13.12 5.59
CA ARG A 62 9.65 13.78 5.00
C ARG A 62 10.08 15.02 4.26
N HIS A 63 9.36 15.31 3.19
CA HIS A 63 9.60 16.49 2.39
C HIS A 63 8.32 17.30 2.27
N ASP A 64 8.47 18.61 2.15
CA ASP A 64 7.32 19.48 1.87
C ASP A 64 6.90 19.29 0.43
N VAL A 65 5.66 18.89 0.22
CA VAL A 65 5.08 18.75 -1.11
C VAL A 65 3.70 19.39 -1.06
N ASP A 66 3.49 20.38 -1.92
CA ASP A 66 2.26 21.16 -1.92
C ASP A 66 2.02 21.77 -0.54
N MET A 67 0.98 21.35 0.16
CA MET A 67 0.60 21.90 1.45
C MET A 67 0.83 20.93 2.59
N GLY A 68 1.64 19.90 2.41
CA GLY A 68 1.83 18.89 3.43
C GLY A 68 3.23 18.34 3.48
N GLN A 69 3.50 17.64 4.57
CA GLN A 69 4.72 16.88 4.77
C GLN A 69 4.46 15.44 4.37
N VAL A 70 5.18 14.95 3.38
CA VAL A 70 4.99 13.58 2.90
C VAL A 70 6.22 12.74 3.18
N PRO A 71 6.04 11.46 3.54
CA PRO A 71 7.18 10.58 3.75
C PRO A 71 7.88 10.26 2.43
N VAL A 72 9.18 10.03 2.50
CA VAL A 72 10.01 9.67 1.35
C VAL A 72 10.85 8.47 1.75
N PRO A 73 10.84 7.35 1.01
CA PRO A 73 10.09 7.15 -0.23
C PRO A 73 8.60 6.92 -0.02
N HIS A 74 7.84 7.09 -1.07
CA HIS A 74 6.43 6.71 -1.10
C HIS A 74 6.05 6.31 -2.52
N PHE A 75 4.88 5.70 -2.65
CA PHE A 75 4.34 5.33 -3.95
C PHE A 75 2.81 5.34 -3.83
N GLY A 76 2.15 5.28 -4.97
CA GLY A 76 0.70 5.30 -4.96
C GLY A 76 0.11 5.01 -6.32
N VAL A 77 -1.20 5.11 -6.40
CA VAL A 77 -1.96 4.87 -7.60
C VAL A 77 -3.03 5.95 -7.73
N HIS A 78 -3.29 6.37 -8.96
CA HIS A 78 -4.38 7.29 -9.24
C HIS A 78 -5.62 6.47 -9.57
N LEU A 79 -6.70 6.72 -8.86
CA LEU A 79 -7.94 5.95 -8.97
C LEU A 79 -9.06 6.82 -9.53
N LYS A 80 -10.03 6.18 -10.17
CA LYS A 80 -11.28 6.86 -10.54
C LYS A 80 -11.98 7.34 -9.28
N LYS A 81 -12.74 8.42 -9.41
CA LYS A 81 -13.35 9.09 -8.27
C LYS A 81 -14.21 8.16 -7.40
N ASP A 82 -15.00 7.30 -8.01
CA ASP A 82 -15.88 6.38 -7.28
C ASP A 82 -15.08 5.37 -6.46
N VAL A 83 -14.01 4.81 -7.03
CA VAL A 83 -13.13 3.88 -6.32
C VAL A 83 -12.38 4.61 -5.22
N PHE A 84 -11.88 5.80 -5.52
CA PHE A 84 -11.18 6.63 -4.54
C PHE A 84 -12.07 6.92 -3.33
N ASN A 85 -13.30 7.33 -3.57
CA ASN A 85 -14.24 7.66 -2.50
C ASN A 85 -14.57 6.47 -1.63
N LYS A 86 -14.70 5.29 -2.23
CA LYS A 86 -14.96 4.06 -1.49
C LYS A 86 -13.80 3.70 -0.57
N ILE A 87 -12.58 3.82 -1.06
CA ILE A 87 -11.40 3.53 -0.26
C ILE A 87 -11.23 4.56 0.84
N LYS A 88 -11.46 5.84 0.53
CA LYS A 88 -11.40 6.90 1.53
C LYS A 88 -12.38 6.62 2.66
N ALA A 89 -13.59 6.17 2.34
CA ALA A 89 -14.58 5.82 3.35
C ALA A 89 -14.11 4.67 4.24
N ASN A 90 -13.46 3.65 3.66
CA ASN A 90 -12.91 2.54 4.43
C ASN A 90 -11.79 3.00 5.37
N ILE A 91 -10.93 3.90 4.90
CA ILE A 91 -9.85 4.45 5.71
C ILE A 91 -10.43 5.21 6.90
N GLU A 92 -11.43 6.04 6.66
CA GLU A 92 -12.08 6.82 7.71
C GLU A 92 -12.83 5.92 8.70
N ALA A 93 -13.53 4.92 8.20
CA ALA A 93 -14.26 3.97 9.06
C ALA A 93 -13.34 3.19 9.98
N ASN A 94 -12.10 2.94 9.57
CA ASN A 94 -11.12 2.21 10.36
C ASN A 94 -10.19 3.15 11.13
N LYS A 95 -10.48 4.45 11.14
CA LYS A 95 -9.75 5.46 11.92
C LYS A 95 -8.25 5.49 11.61
N ILE A 96 -7.90 5.30 10.35
CA ILE A 96 -6.52 5.34 9.90
C ILE A 96 -6.18 6.79 9.55
N ASN A 97 -5.05 7.27 10.06
CA ASN A 97 -4.59 8.63 9.78
C ASN A 97 -4.13 8.75 8.32
N TYR A 98 -4.49 9.85 7.69
CA TYR A 98 -4.07 10.11 6.32
C TYR A 98 -3.88 11.62 6.11
N ILE A 99 -3.19 11.96 5.04
CA ILE A 99 -3.00 13.35 4.65
C ILE A 99 -4.04 13.68 3.58
N ASP A 100 -4.89 14.67 3.85
CA ASP A 100 -5.91 15.12 2.92
C ASP A 100 -5.42 16.42 2.26
N LYS A 101 -5.40 16.39 0.94
CA LYS A 101 -4.99 17.56 0.15
C LYS A 101 -6.14 18.09 -0.65
#